data_40be770898b05d56c0f9f08132009c3e
#
_entry.id   40be770898b05d56c0f9f08132009c3e
#
_cell.length_a   1.000
_cell.length_b   1.000
_cell.length_c   1.000
_cell.angle_alpha   90.00
_cell.angle_beta   90.00
_cell.angle_gamma   90.00
#
_symmetry.space_group_name_H-M   'P 1'
#
loop_
_entity.id
_entity.type
_entity.pdbx_description
1 polymer ?
#
loop_
_entity_poly.entity_id
_entity_poly.type
_entity_poly.pdbx_seq_one_letter_code
_entity_poly.pdbx_strand_id
1 'polypeptide(L)'
;MDVGYERDAFLHYLDLGSHFNSYQKYLKQVQSDRKKLFPFSKASKQPDLEKDGSIQNTLKTGQEVLVQIVKEPISTKGPRLTGEISFAGRYLVLMPFGDKVSVSSKIKSGEERTRLKQLIHSIKPKNCGVIVRTVAEGKRVAELDAELKVLVSDGRMQSPRYRKLKRDHSSSSRKPAELLPCFATCSILLTKTSLSTTRM
;
A
#
# COMPACT_ATOMS: atom_id res chain seq x y z
N MET A 1 -2.09 17.39 -3.54
CA MET A 1 -2.93 16.71 -2.53
C MET A 1 -2.42 17.08 -1.15
N ASP A 2 -3.30 17.52 -0.26
CA ASP A 2 -2.92 17.83 1.12
C ASP A 2 -2.79 16.53 1.94
N VAL A 3 -1.61 16.29 2.46
CA VAL A 3 -1.28 15.14 3.33
C VAL A 3 -0.70 15.60 4.67
N GLY A 4 -0.90 16.88 5.03
CA GLY A 4 -0.43 17.47 6.28
C GLY A 4 1.02 17.94 6.28
N TYR A 5 1.71 17.94 5.15
CA TYR A 5 3.01 18.60 4.98
C TYR A 5 2.82 20.08 4.60
N GLU A 6 3.86 20.89 4.81
CA GLU A 6 3.83 22.32 4.40
C GLU A 6 3.57 22.49 2.90
N ARG A 7 3.95 21.51 2.10
CA ARG A 7 3.79 21.49 0.65
C ARG A 7 2.92 20.34 0.21
N ASP A 8 2.06 20.63 -0.77
CA ASP A 8 1.18 19.64 -1.38
C ASP A 8 1.96 18.46 -1.95
N ALA A 9 1.47 17.26 -1.65
CA ALA A 9 2.01 16.03 -2.16
C ALA A 9 1.61 15.82 -3.63
N PHE A 10 2.50 15.18 -4.38
CA PHE A 10 2.33 14.88 -5.79
C PHE A 10 1.95 13.41 -6.00
N LEU A 11 0.86 13.19 -6.77
CA LEU A 11 0.40 11.87 -7.20
C LEU A 11 0.18 11.90 -8.70
N HIS A 12 0.96 11.13 -9.45
CA HIS A 12 0.78 10.96 -10.88
C HIS A 12 -0.23 9.86 -11.19
N TYR A 13 -0.89 9.90 -12.36
CA TYR A 13 -1.85 8.87 -12.76
C TYR A 13 -1.26 7.45 -12.70
N LEU A 14 -0.07 7.27 -13.25
CA LEU A 14 0.64 5.97 -13.24
C LEU A 14 1.01 5.50 -11.82
N ASP A 15 1.17 6.42 -10.88
CA ASP A 15 1.47 6.10 -9.49
C ASP A 15 0.22 5.62 -8.71
N LEU A 16 -1.00 5.71 -9.28
CA LEU A 16 -2.20 5.10 -8.70
C LEU A 16 -2.08 3.57 -8.64
N GLY A 17 -1.37 2.99 -9.60
CA GLY A 17 -1.17 1.55 -9.71
C GLY A 17 -2.37 0.80 -10.27
N SER A 18 -2.13 -0.41 -10.77
CA SER A 18 -3.15 -1.24 -11.41
C SER A 18 -4.31 -1.61 -10.49
N HIS A 19 -4.04 -1.82 -9.21
CA HIS A 19 -5.03 -2.30 -8.23
C HIS A 19 -5.81 -1.18 -7.52
N PHE A 20 -5.75 0.05 -8.00
CA PHE A 20 -6.41 1.21 -7.39
C PHE A 20 -7.91 0.98 -7.12
N ASN A 21 -8.65 0.45 -8.09
CA ASN A 21 -10.08 0.15 -7.95
C ASN A 21 -10.36 -0.84 -6.80
N SER A 22 -9.49 -1.82 -6.62
CA SER A 22 -9.57 -2.81 -5.54
C SER A 22 -9.36 -2.15 -4.17
N TYR A 23 -8.39 -1.25 -4.05
CA TYR A 23 -8.17 -0.47 -2.83
C TYR A 23 -9.33 0.45 -2.51
N GLN A 24 -9.93 1.10 -3.51
CA GLN A 24 -11.10 1.97 -3.32
C GLN A 24 -12.32 1.18 -2.80
N LYS A 25 -12.59 0.01 -3.38
CA LYS A 25 -13.67 -0.85 -2.91
C LYS A 25 -13.41 -1.35 -1.50
N TYR A 26 -12.19 -1.78 -1.22
CA TYR A 26 -11.77 -2.22 0.10
C TYR A 26 -11.96 -1.11 1.14
N LEU A 27 -11.55 0.11 0.83
CA LEU A 27 -11.72 1.26 1.70
C LEU A 27 -13.19 1.51 2.05
N LYS A 28 -14.09 1.47 1.04
CA LYS A 28 -15.54 1.59 1.25
C LYS A 28 -16.09 0.49 2.16
N GLN A 29 -15.64 -0.76 2.00
CA GLN A 29 -16.05 -1.88 2.85
C GLN A 29 -15.60 -1.69 4.30
N VAL A 30 -14.36 -1.27 4.54
CA VAL A 30 -13.86 -0.97 5.89
C VAL A 30 -14.60 0.20 6.53
N GLN A 31 -15.04 1.17 5.73
CA GLN A 31 -15.82 2.32 6.23
C GLN A 31 -17.25 1.96 6.60
N SER A 32 -17.89 1.05 5.85
CA SER A 32 -19.26 0.63 6.08
C SER A 32 -19.39 -0.30 7.29
N ASP A 33 -18.42 -1.20 7.50
CA ASP A 33 -18.47 -2.20 8.57
C ASP A 33 -17.43 -1.87 9.67
N ARG A 34 -17.83 -0.96 10.57
CA ARG A 34 -16.96 -0.39 11.61
C ARG A 34 -16.49 -1.37 12.69
N LYS A 35 -17.02 -2.57 12.75
CA LYS A 35 -16.75 -3.55 13.82
C LYS A 35 -15.86 -4.70 13.37
N LYS A 36 -15.77 -4.99 12.08
CA LYS A 36 -15.03 -6.15 11.55
C LYS A 36 -13.65 -5.76 11.03
N LEU A 37 -12.66 -6.57 11.42
CA LEU A 37 -11.37 -6.64 10.76
C LEU A 37 -11.56 -7.31 9.40
N PHE A 38 -11.37 -6.56 8.32
CA PHE A 38 -11.51 -7.11 6.97
C PHE A 38 -10.13 -7.39 6.38
N PRO A 39 -9.68 -8.65 6.26
CA PRO A 39 -8.40 -8.98 5.66
C PRO A 39 -8.44 -8.81 4.13
N PHE A 40 -7.35 -8.34 3.52
CA PHE A 40 -7.21 -8.21 2.06
C PHE A 40 -7.51 -9.52 1.32
N SER A 41 -7.19 -10.67 1.92
CA SER A 41 -7.44 -11.99 1.33
C SER A 41 -8.92 -12.31 1.08
N LYS A 42 -9.83 -11.64 1.80
CA LYS A 42 -11.28 -11.77 1.64
C LYS A 42 -11.90 -10.63 0.81
N ALA A 43 -11.11 -9.62 0.47
CA ALA A 43 -11.59 -8.50 -0.32
C ALA A 43 -11.78 -8.91 -1.79
N SER A 44 -12.82 -8.38 -2.41
CA SER A 44 -13.12 -8.63 -3.82
C SER A 44 -12.19 -7.81 -4.71
N LYS A 45 -11.37 -8.48 -5.51
CA LYS A 45 -10.55 -7.83 -6.54
C LYS A 45 -11.45 -7.17 -7.59
N GLN A 46 -11.07 -5.99 -8.03
CA GLN A 46 -11.73 -5.25 -9.11
C GLN A 46 -10.87 -5.30 -10.37
N PRO A 47 -11.44 -4.97 -11.55
CA PRO A 47 -10.67 -4.80 -12.77
C PRO A 47 -9.51 -3.82 -12.55
N ASP A 48 -8.39 -4.16 -13.16
CA ASP A 48 -7.19 -3.34 -13.09
C ASP A 48 -7.42 -1.99 -13.75
N LEU A 49 -6.76 -0.94 -13.26
CA LEU A 49 -6.81 0.39 -13.84
C LEU A 49 -6.09 0.40 -15.19
N GLU A 50 -6.71 1.00 -16.21
CA GLU A 50 -6.10 1.15 -17.53
C GLU A 50 -4.89 2.10 -17.47
N LYS A 51 -3.85 1.82 -18.26
CA LYS A 51 -2.61 2.61 -18.24
C LYS A 51 -2.76 3.99 -18.91
N ASP A 52 -3.66 4.09 -19.88
CA ASP A 52 -3.83 5.28 -20.72
C ASP A 52 -4.92 6.23 -20.22
N GLY A 53 -5.34 6.10 -18.97
CA GLY A 53 -6.33 6.95 -18.35
C GLY A 53 -5.78 8.31 -17.86
N SER A 54 -6.69 9.14 -17.38
CA SER A 54 -6.34 10.43 -16.76
C SER A 54 -6.78 10.47 -15.29
N ILE A 55 -6.06 11.26 -14.49
CA ILE A 55 -6.37 11.41 -13.08
C ILE A 55 -7.73 12.08 -12.86
N GLN A 56 -8.13 12.98 -13.76
CA GLN A 56 -9.39 13.70 -13.70
C GLN A 56 -10.60 12.78 -13.87
N ASN A 57 -10.47 11.75 -14.72
CA ASN A 57 -11.54 10.78 -14.96
C ASN A 57 -11.61 9.70 -13.85
N THR A 58 -10.50 9.49 -13.14
CA THR A 58 -10.37 8.43 -12.15
C THR A 58 -10.69 8.90 -10.72
N LEU A 59 -10.33 10.13 -10.39
CA LEU A 59 -10.49 10.72 -9.07
C LEU A 59 -11.50 11.88 -9.08
N LYS A 60 -12.36 11.91 -8.07
CA LYS A 60 -13.28 13.03 -7.82
C LYS A 60 -12.73 13.93 -6.73
N THR A 61 -12.97 15.24 -6.84
CA THR A 61 -12.62 16.18 -5.76
C THR A 61 -13.31 15.80 -4.46
N GLY A 62 -12.56 15.79 -3.36
CA GLY A 62 -13.05 15.40 -2.05
C GLY A 62 -13.14 13.88 -1.80
N GLN A 63 -12.75 13.06 -2.79
CA GLN A 63 -12.70 11.61 -2.63
C GLN A 63 -11.57 11.21 -1.66
N GLU A 64 -11.86 10.32 -0.72
CA GLU A 64 -10.84 9.73 0.14
C GLU A 64 -10.11 8.62 -0.62
N VAL A 65 -8.78 8.68 -0.61
CA VAL A 65 -7.91 7.69 -1.27
C VAL A 65 -6.85 7.19 -0.30
N LEU A 66 -6.50 5.91 -0.46
CA LEU A 66 -5.41 5.28 0.28
C LEU A 66 -4.13 5.47 -0.53
N VAL A 67 -3.13 6.10 0.08
CA VAL A 67 -1.84 6.38 -0.56
C VAL A 67 -0.69 6.08 0.38
N GLN A 68 0.46 5.83 -0.20
CA GLN A 68 1.72 5.61 0.50
C GLN A 68 2.75 6.64 0.03
N ILE A 69 3.56 7.17 0.96
CA ILE A 69 4.67 8.05 0.62
C ILE A 69 5.81 7.20 0.07
N VAL A 70 6.22 7.49 -1.16
CA VAL A 70 7.36 6.82 -1.83
C VAL A 70 8.65 7.61 -1.63
N LYS A 71 8.53 8.95 -1.64
CA LYS A 71 9.65 9.86 -1.41
C LYS A 71 9.23 10.98 -0.48
N GLU A 72 10.06 11.23 0.51
CA GLU A 72 9.93 12.37 1.41
C GLU A 72 10.07 13.70 0.65
N PRO A 73 9.55 14.81 1.20
CA PRO A 73 9.73 16.12 0.62
C PRO A 73 11.23 16.46 0.47
N ILE A 74 11.60 17.01 -0.67
CA ILE A 74 12.97 17.44 -0.94
C ILE A 74 12.96 18.91 -1.37
N SER A 75 13.63 19.77 -0.60
CA SER A 75 13.76 21.20 -0.87
C SER A 75 12.39 21.88 -1.15
N THR A 76 12.12 22.29 -2.38
CA THR A 76 10.89 23.00 -2.79
C THR A 76 9.74 22.08 -3.20
N LYS A 77 9.96 20.75 -3.30
CA LYS A 77 8.96 19.79 -3.77
C LYS A 77 8.33 19.04 -2.59
N GLY A 78 6.99 18.90 -2.62
CA GLY A 78 6.26 18.07 -1.68
C GLY A 78 6.53 16.56 -1.85
N PRO A 79 6.03 15.71 -0.94
CA PRO A 79 6.25 14.28 -0.99
C PRO A 79 5.61 13.65 -2.23
N ARG A 80 6.24 12.59 -2.76
CA ARG A 80 5.65 11.80 -3.85
C ARG A 80 4.85 10.64 -3.27
N LEU A 81 3.63 10.48 -3.77
CA LEU A 81 2.69 9.46 -3.34
C LEU A 81 2.56 8.34 -4.38
N THR A 82 2.13 7.16 -3.91
CA THR A 82 1.64 6.06 -4.74
C THR A 82 0.35 5.48 -4.17
N GLY A 83 -0.53 5.00 -5.03
CA GLY A 83 -1.70 4.18 -4.67
C GLY A 83 -1.38 2.68 -4.57
N GLU A 84 -0.18 2.24 -4.97
CA GLU A 84 0.27 0.88 -4.77
C GLU A 84 0.78 0.68 -3.35
N ILE A 85 -0.04 0.06 -2.52
CA ILE A 85 0.29 -0.19 -1.13
C ILE A 85 1.18 -1.42 -1.01
N SER A 86 2.27 -1.29 -0.28
CA SER A 86 3.19 -2.39 0.02
C SER A 86 3.59 -2.42 1.48
N PHE A 87 3.71 -3.62 2.05
CA PHE A 87 4.17 -3.84 3.41
C PHE A 87 5.55 -4.48 3.36
N ALA A 88 6.58 -3.69 3.66
CA ALA A 88 7.96 -4.14 3.59
C ALA A 88 8.38 -4.78 4.92
N GLY A 89 8.71 -6.06 4.86
CA GLY A 89 9.38 -6.80 5.92
C GLY A 89 10.88 -6.91 5.71
N ARG A 90 11.53 -7.73 6.54
CA ARG A 90 12.95 -8.01 6.43
C ARG A 90 13.27 -8.90 5.23
N TYR A 91 12.53 -9.98 5.05
CA TYR A 91 12.73 -10.98 4.00
C TYR A 91 11.75 -10.81 2.84
N LEU A 92 10.56 -10.33 3.10
CA LEU A 92 9.44 -10.28 2.18
C LEU A 92 8.86 -8.88 2.06
N VAL A 93 8.26 -8.58 0.91
CA VAL A 93 7.37 -7.43 0.74
C VAL A 93 6.02 -7.97 0.31
N LEU A 94 4.97 -7.67 1.06
CA LEU A 94 3.60 -8.06 0.78
C LEU A 94 2.90 -6.96 -0.02
N MET A 95 2.27 -7.32 -1.12
CA MET A 95 1.49 -6.43 -2.00
C MET A 95 0.03 -6.92 -2.04
N PRO A 96 -0.90 -6.26 -1.35
CA PRO A 96 -2.33 -6.61 -1.43
C PRO A 96 -2.86 -6.52 -2.86
N PHE A 97 -3.84 -7.36 -3.19
CA PHE A 97 -4.46 -7.49 -4.51
C PHE A 97 -3.54 -7.93 -5.64
N GLY A 98 -2.23 -8.04 -5.40
CA GLY A 98 -1.30 -8.67 -6.33
C GLY A 98 -1.46 -10.19 -6.35
N ASP A 99 -1.09 -10.83 -7.47
CA ASP A 99 -1.12 -12.29 -7.58
C ASP A 99 0.28 -12.88 -7.75
N LYS A 100 1.23 -12.07 -8.17
CA LYS A 100 2.57 -12.49 -8.57
C LYS A 100 3.49 -12.74 -7.37
N VAL A 101 4.30 -13.80 -7.47
CA VAL A 101 5.46 -14.01 -6.60
C VAL A 101 6.71 -13.68 -7.40
N SER A 102 7.45 -12.69 -6.94
CA SER A 102 8.71 -12.25 -7.54
C SER A 102 9.86 -12.50 -6.57
N VAL A 103 11.01 -12.92 -7.10
CA VAL A 103 12.23 -13.11 -6.32
C VAL A 103 13.28 -12.14 -6.83
N SER A 104 14.00 -11.49 -5.91
CA SER A 104 15.03 -10.52 -6.24
C SER A 104 16.02 -11.05 -7.25
N SER A 105 16.30 -10.30 -8.30
CA SER A 105 17.28 -10.64 -9.33
C SER A 105 18.73 -10.71 -8.80
N LYS A 106 18.97 -10.13 -7.62
CA LYS A 106 20.27 -10.16 -6.96
C LYS A 106 20.63 -11.55 -6.37
N ILE A 107 19.64 -12.45 -6.21
CA ILE A 107 19.88 -13.85 -5.86
C ILE A 107 20.36 -14.54 -7.13
N LYS A 108 21.64 -14.90 -7.16
CA LYS A 108 22.28 -15.43 -8.38
C LYS A 108 21.93 -16.89 -8.68
N SER A 109 21.74 -17.71 -7.63
CA SER A 109 21.41 -19.13 -7.79
C SER A 109 20.00 -19.30 -8.37
N GLY A 110 19.91 -19.92 -9.56
CA GLY A 110 18.63 -20.24 -10.21
C GLY A 110 17.81 -21.27 -9.41
N GLU A 111 18.48 -22.24 -8.81
CA GLU A 111 17.86 -23.26 -7.96
C GLU A 111 17.21 -22.63 -6.72
N GLU A 112 17.95 -21.74 -6.04
CA GLU A 112 17.46 -21.04 -4.86
C GLU A 112 16.27 -20.11 -5.19
N ARG A 113 16.31 -19.41 -6.33
CA ARG A 113 15.19 -18.60 -6.80
C ARG A 113 13.95 -19.45 -7.03
N THR A 114 14.10 -20.62 -7.65
CA THR A 114 13.00 -21.55 -7.89
C THR A 114 12.46 -22.10 -6.58
N ARG A 115 13.33 -22.52 -5.66
CA ARG A 115 12.98 -22.99 -4.32
C ARG A 115 12.16 -21.94 -3.55
N LEU A 116 12.67 -20.72 -3.45
CA LEU A 116 12.01 -19.62 -2.76
C LEU A 116 10.65 -19.29 -3.39
N LYS A 117 10.57 -19.30 -4.74
CA LYS A 117 9.32 -19.02 -5.45
C LYS A 117 8.25 -20.08 -5.15
N GLN A 118 8.60 -21.37 -5.21
CA GLN A 118 7.70 -22.47 -4.90
C GLN A 118 7.24 -22.43 -3.44
N LEU A 119 8.17 -22.17 -2.54
CA LEU A 119 7.94 -22.07 -1.11
C LEU A 119 6.93 -20.95 -0.80
N ILE A 120 7.17 -19.73 -1.33
CA ILE A 120 6.24 -18.61 -1.12
C ILE A 120 4.88 -18.88 -1.78
N HIS A 121 4.84 -19.53 -2.94
CA HIS A 121 3.57 -19.93 -3.55
C HIS A 121 2.72 -20.82 -2.65
N SER A 122 3.34 -21.71 -1.85
CA SER A 122 2.62 -22.62 -0.94
C SER A 122 2.05 -21.93 0.30
N ILE A 123 2.68 -20.86 0.78
CA ILE A 123 2.29 -20.19 2.03
C ILE A 123 1.60 -18.84 1.84
N LYS A 124 1.67 -18.24 0.64
CA LYS A 124 1.08 -16.91 0.41
C LYS A 124 -0.44 -16.92 0.53
N PRO A 125 -1.05 -15.89 1.14
CA PRO A 125 -2.49 -15.75 1.15
C PRO A 125 -3.06 -15.45 -0.25
N LYS A 126 -4.33 -15.74 -0.44
CA LYS A 126 -5.07 -15.36 -1.65
C LYS A 126 -5.10 -13.82 -1.79
N ASN A 127 -5.16 -13.34 -3.01
CA ASN A 127 -5.21 -11.89 -3.34
C ASN A 127 -4.02 -11.08 -2.78
N CYS A 128 -2.86 -11.70 -2.63
CA CYS A 128 -1.64 -11.01 -2.24
C CYS A 128 -0.48 -11.43 -3.15
N GLY A 129 0.25 -10.46 -3.66
CA GLY A 129 1.55 -10.65 -4.27
C GLY A 129 2.65 -10.61 -3.20
N VAL A 130 3.77 -11.24 -3.47
CA VAL A 130 4.92 -11.25 -2.57
C VAL A 130 6.21 -11.04 -3.36
N ILE A 131 7.05 -10.13 -2.90
CA ILE A 131 8.40 -9.96 -3.42
C ILE A 131 9.38 -10.51 -2.37
N VAL A 132 10.23 -11.44 -2.80
CA VAL A 132 11.26 -12.04 -1.95
C VAL A 132 12.55 -11.22 -2.08
N ARG A 133 13.04 -10.70 -0.95
CA ARG A 133 14.27 -9.90 -0.89
C ARG A 133 15.50 -10.78 -0.85
N THR A 134 16.67 -10.22 -1.15
CA THR A 134 17.97 -10.93 -1.13
C THR A 134 18.30 -11.55 0.23
N VAL A 135 17.89 -10.90 1.31
CA VAL A 135 18.13 -11.36 2.70
C VAL A 135 17.39 -12.68 3.01
N ALA A 136 16.42 -13.06 2.18
CA ALA A 136 15.69 -14.33 2.31
C ALA A 136 16.46 -15.55 1.78
N GLU A 137 17.60 -15.34 1.12
CA GLU A 137 18.47 -16.42 0.61
C GLU A 137 18.89 -17.37 1.75
N GLY A 138 18.74 -18.68 1.54
CA GLY A 138 19.06 -19.71 2.54
C GLY A 138 18.10 -19.80 3.73
N LYS A 139 17.06 -18.99 3.81
CA LYS A 139 16.12 -18.99 4.94
C LYS A 139 15.16 -20.18 4.89
N ARG A 140 14.77 -20.61 6.10
CA ARG A 140 13.82 -21.72 6.28
C ARG A 140 12.38 -21.25 6.08
N VAL A 141 11.51 -22.20 5.71
CA VAL A 141 10.07 -21.94 5.51
C VAL A 141 9.44 -21.27 6.73
N ALA A 142 9.78 -21.75 7.92
CA ALA A 142 9.19 -21.27 9.18
C ALA A 142 9.48 -19.77 9.42
N GLU A 143 10.68 -19.28 9.06
CA GLU A 143 11.06 -17.87 9.21
C GLU A 143 10.26 -16.99 8.25
N LEU A 144 10.10 -17.43 6.99
CA LEU A 144 9.36 -16.69 5.97
C LEU A 144 7.85 -16.71 6.23
N ASP A 145 7.30 -17.82 6.70
CA ASP A 145 5.89 -17.95 7.07
C ASP A 145 5.55 -17.07 8.30
N ALA A 146 6.44 -17.06 9.31
CA ALA A 146 6.27 -16.21 10.49
C ALA A 146 6.21 -14.72 10.09
N GLU A 147 7.15 -14.26 9.26
CA GLU A 147 7.13 -12.87 8.78
C GLU A 147 5.90 -12.57 7.93
N LEU A 148 5.52 -13.50 7.03
CA LEU A 148 4.34 -13.31 6.19
C LEU A 148 3.06 -13.16 7.01
N LYS A 149 2.89 -13.94 8.09
CA LYS A 149 1.77 -13.80 9.03
C LYS A 149 1.74 -12.44 9.72
N VAL A 150 2.90 -11.92 10.12
CA VAL A 150 3.03 -10.57 10.69
C VAL A 150 2.61 -9.53 9.65
N LEU A 151 3.16 -9.57 8.43
CA LEU A 151 2.82 -8.63 7.36
C LEU A 151 1.32 -8.65 7.00
N VAL A 152 0.71 -9.82 6.99
CA VAL A 152 -0.75 -9.96 6.76
C VAL A 152 -1.55 -9.36 7.92
N SER A 153 -1.09 -9.52 9.16
CA SER A 153 -1.75 -8.93 10.32
C SER A 153 -1.63 -7.41 10.34
N ASP A 154 -0.47 -6.88 9.99
CA ASP A 154 -0.21 -5.44 9.91
C ASP A 154 -0.96 -4.79 8.75
N GLY A 155 -1.12 -5.50 7.65
CA GLY A 155 -1.92 -5.08 6.49
C GLY A 155 -3.43 -5.03 6.74
N ARG A 156 -3.92 -5.56 7.87
CA ARG A 156 -5.33 -5.42 8.24
C ARG A 156 -5.59 -3.98 8.68
N MET A 157 -6.37 -3.24 7.91
CA MET A 157 -6.85 -1.94 8.34
C MET A 157 -7.78 -2.11 9.53
N GLN A 158 -7.26 -1.91 10.73
CA GLN A 158 -8.06 -1.97 11.95
C GLN A 158 -8.95 -0.72 12.05
N SER A 159 -10.24 -0.93 12.18
CA SER A 159 -11.23 0.13 12.36
C SER A 159 -10.87 1.20 13.43
N PRO A 160 -10.20 0.88 14.56
CA PRO A 160 -9.74 1.89 15.52
C PRO A 160 -8.65 2.82 14.99
N ARG A 161 -7.69 2.29 14.22
CA ARG A 161 -6.61 3.08 13.59
C ARG A 161 -7.15 3.99 12.50
N TYR A 162 -8.08 3.48 11.69
CA TYR A 162 -8.80 4.28 10.70
C TYR A 162 -9.62 5.42 11.33
N ARG A 163 -10.29 5.18 12.46
CA ARG A 163 -11.01 6.21 13.21
C ARG A 163 -10.10 7.30 13.76
N LYS A 164 -8.90 6.97 14.16
CA LYS A 164 -7.91 7.95 14.63
C LYS A 164 -7.50 8.87 13.48
N LEU A 165 -7.11 8.30 12.34
CA LEU A 165 -6.79 9.06 11.13
C LEU A 165 -7.92 10.01 10.72
N LYS A 166 -9.19 9.54 10.73
CA LYS A 166 -10.35 10.36 10.35
C LYS A 166 -10.64 11.48 11.36
N ARG A 167 -10.39 11.29 12.65
CA ARG A 167 -10.56 12.32 13.69
C ARG A 167 -9.51 13.42 13.56
N ASP A 168 -8.30 13.06 13.29
CA ASP A 168 -7.17 13.99 13.20
C ASP A 168 -7.29 14.89 11.96
N HIS A 169 -7.90 14.39 10.88
CA HIS A 169 -8.25 15.20 9.70
C HIS A 169 -9.48 16.13 9.90
N SER A 170 -10.35 15.84 10.85
CA SER A 170 -11.55 16.67 11.08
C SER A 170 -11.33 17.79 12.09
N SER A 171 -10.28 17.73 12.91
CA SER A 171 -9.88 18.81 13.80
C SER A 171 -8.91 19.73 13.07
N SER A 172 -9.42 20.91 12.71
CA SER A 172 -8.69 21.99 12.04
C SER A 172 -7.55 22.54 12.89
N SER A 173 -6.45 21.84 12.97
CA SER A 173 -5.15 22.40 13.32
C SER A 173 -4.07 21.51 12.69
N ARG A 174 -3.30 22.13 11.82
CA ARG A 174 -2.19 21.58 11.02
C ARG A 174 -1.24 20.71 11.88
N LYS A 175 -1.60 19.44 12.08
CA LYS A 175 -0.66 18.43 12.53
C LYS A 175 -0.38 17.50 11.35
N PRO A 176 0.89 17.13 11.11
CA PRO A 176 1.22 16.17 10.07
C PRO A 176 0.37 14.92 10.25
N ALA A 177 -0.15 14.38 9.15
CA ALA A 177 -0.91 13.14 9.14
C ALA A 177 -0.16 12.10 9.98
N GLU A 178 -0.77 11.62 11.06
CA GLU A 178 -0.09 10.63 11.91
C GLU A 178 0.18 9.38 11.07
N LEU A 179 1.45 9.17 10.84
CA LEU A 179 2.01 8.00 10.20
C LEU A 179 1.57 6.76 10.97
N LEU A 180 0.89 5.83 10.30
CA LEU A 180 0.71 4.50 10.87
C LEU A 180 2.10 3.89 11.05
N PRO A 181 2.54 3.58 12.25
CA PRO A 181 3.80 2.88 12.46
C PRO A 181 3.60 1.44 11.97
N CYS A 182 3.83 1.24 10.69
CA CYS A 182 4.04 -0.07 10.13
C CYS A 182 5.55 -0.22 10.03
N PHE A 183 6.13 -1.13 10.77
CA PHE A 183 7.57 -1.39 10.90
C PHE A 183 8.46 -0.63 9.89
N ALA A 184 9.07 0.42 10.38
CA ALA A 184 10.24 1.17 9.91
C ALA A 184 10.22 1.87 8.52
N THR A 185 9.30 1.64 7.56
CA THR A 185 9.51 2.23 6.23
C THR A 185 8.23 2.54 5.43
N CYS A 186 7.04 2.44 5.99
CA CYS A 186 5.81 2.52 5.19
C CYS A 186 4.78 3.46 5.80
N SER A 187 4.74 4.69 5.32
CA SER A 187 3.73 5.68 5.70
C SER A 187 2.52 5.56 4.78
N ILE A 188 1.47 4.84 5.24
CA ILE A 188 0.20 4.76 4.54
C ILE A 188 -0.72 5.86 5.06
N LEU A 189 -1.24 6.68 4.17
CA LEU A 189 -2.08 7.83 4.47
C LEU A 189 -3.46 7.66 3.84
N LEU A 190 -4.47 8.10 4.55
CA LEU A 190 -5.78 8.36 3.97
C LEU A 190 -5.87 9.87 3.72
N THR A 191 -5.99 10.28 2.47
CA THR A 191 -6.06 11.69 2.10
C THR A 191 -7.29 12.00 1.27
N LYS A 192 -7.77 13.24 1.33
CA LYS A 192 -8.79 13.75 0.43
C LYS A 192 -8.15 14.37 -0.81
N THR A 193 -8.71 14.08 -1.96
CA THR A 193 -8.24 14.65 -3.22
C THR A 193 -8.65 16.12 -3.31
N SER A 194 -7.68 17.02 -3.33
CA SER A 194 -7.82 18.38 -3.84
C SER A 194 -7.25 18.41 -5.25
N LEU A 195 -8.08 18.53 -6.27
CA LEU A 195 -7.61 18.67 -7.64
C LEU A 195 -7.24 20.15 -7.87
N SER A 196 -5.99 20.51 -7.64
CA SER A 196 -5.44 21.72 -8.19
C SER A 196 -4.85 21.39 -9.56
N THR A 197 -5.50 21.85 -10.61
CA THR A 197 -4.97 21.74 -11.98
C THR A 197 -3.87 22.79 -12.14
N THR A 198 -2.64 22.42 -11.88
CA THR A 198 -1.52 23.21 -12.37
C THR A 198 -1.43 22.94 -13.87
N ARG A 199 -1.91 23.90 -14.69
CA ARG A 199 -1.61 23.93 -16.13
C ARG A 199 -0.09 24.04 -16.25
N MET A 200 0.55 23.05 -16.90
CA MET A 200 1.83 23.23 -17.55
C MET A 200 1.63 24.03 -18.84
#